data_237ff47074b3a7ca23e7130c689552ef
#
_entry.id   237ff47074b3a7ca23e7130c689552ef
#
_cell.length_a   1.000
_cell.length_b   1.000
_cell.length_c   1.000
_cell.angle_alpha   90.00
_cell.angle_beta   90.00
_cell.angle_gamma   90.00
#
_symmetry.space_group_name_H-M   'P 1'
#
loop_
_entity.id
_entity.type
_entity.pdbx_description
1 polymer ?
#
loop_
_entity_poly.entity_id
_entity_poly.type
_entity_poly.pdbx_seq_one_letter_code
_entity_poly.pdbx_strand_id
1 'polypeptide(L)'
;MPENNIRIEMVLSCQALDRSGLNRGASGNLSVRDGTDMLITPSAVAYDEIAPEMMARMPLAADDDAYEGPKKPSSEWRFHRDILMARPDVNAVVHTHAPFCTILSIARKPIPAIHYMMAAFGGTDVRVAD
;
A
#
# COMPACT_ATOMS: atom_id res chain seq x y z
N MET A 1 -15.17 10.24 5.05
CA MET A 1 -15.48 9.39 6.24
C MET A 1 -14.74 9.96 7.44
N PRO A 2 -15.24 9.83 8.68
CA PRO A 2 -14.45 10.17 9.86
C PRO A 2 -13.13 9.39 9.87
N GLU A 3 -12.03 10.01 10.27
CA GLU A 3 -10.68 9.40 10.28
C GLU A 3 -10.64 8.04 10.98
N ASN A 4 -11.36 7.90 12.08
CA ASN A 4 -11.42 6.62 12.81
C ASN A 4 -11.99 5.48 11.96
N ASN A 5 -12.95 5.77 11.08
CA ASN A 5 -13.49 4.77 10.15
C ASN A 5 -12.46 4.36 9.08
N ILE A 6 -11.68 5.32 8.57
CA ILE A 6 -10.61 5.03 7.60
C ILE A 6 -9.58 4.08 8.22
N ARG A 7 -9.15 4.34 9.44
CA ARG A 7 -8.18 3.50 10.16
C ARG A 7 -8.69 2.06 10.38
N ILE A 8 -9.96 1.91 10.72
CA ILE A 8 -10.61 0.59 10.86
C ILE A 8 -10.64 -0.15 9.52
N GLU A 9 -11.06 0.53 8.45
CA GLU A 9 -11.08 -0.06 7.09
C GLU A 9 -9.68 -0.47 6.62
N MET A 10 -8.65 0.30 6.97
CA MET A 10 -7.26 -0.07 6.67
C MET A 10 -6.85 -1.36 7.39
N VAL A 11 -7.19 -1.52 8.67
CA VAL A 11 -6.94 -2.77 9.43
C VAL A 11 -7.64 -3.96 8.78
N LEU A 12 -8.92 -3.83 8.47
CA LEU A 12 -9.70 -4.89 7.83
C LEU A 12 -9.12 -5.27 6.47
N SER A 13 -8.66 -4.28 5.70
CA SER A 13 -8.00 -4.49 4.40
C SER A 13 -6.68 -5.23 4.55
N CYS A 14 -5.83 -4.83 5.51
CA CYS A 14 -4.57 -5.52 5.80
C CYS A 14 -4.79 -6.98 6.19
N GLN A 15 -5.75 -7.25 7.04
CA GLN A 15 -6.12 -8.61 7.43
C GLN A 15 -6.68 -9.43 6.25
N ALA A 16 -7.41 -8.78 5.33
CA ALA A 16 -7.89 -9.43 4.11
C ALA A 16 -6.73 -9.78 3.16
N LEU A 17 -5.73 -8.91 3.02
CA LEU A 17 -4.51 -9.18 2.23
C LEU A 17 -3.74 -10.38 2.78
N ASP A 18 -3.61 -10.50 4.09
CA ASP A 18 -2.96 -11.65 4.74
C ASP A 18 -3.76 -12.94 4.52
N ARG A 19 -5.07 -12.92 4.81
CA ARG A 19 -5.95 -14.09 4.61
C ARG A 19 -6.01 -14.58 3.17
N SER A 20 -5.91 -13.68 2.20
CA SER A 20 -5.90 -14.02 0.77
C SER A 20 -4.54 -14.52 0.26
N GLY A 21 -3.48 -14.43 1.07
CA GLY A 21 -2.13 -14.81 0.70
C GLY A 21 -1.42 -13.82 -0.23
N LEU A 22 -2.00 -12.62 -0.43
CA LEU A 22 -1.36 -11.53 -1.19
C LEU A 22 -0.20 -10.89 -0.41
N ASN A 23 -0.30 -10.87 0.92
CA ASN A 23 0.78 -10.51 1.82
C ASN A 23 0.92 -11.57 2.91
N ARG A 24 2.07 -11.60 3.57
CA ARG A 24 2.32 -12.50 4.71
C ARG A 24 3.08 -11.78 5.81
N GLY A 25 2.62 -11.96 7.05
CA GLY A 25 3.25 -11.38 8.23
C GLY A 25 3.24 -9.84 8.17
N ALA A 26 4.40 -9.24 8.10
CA ALA A 26 4.58 -7.78 8.01
C ALA A 26 5.01 -7.30 6.61
N SER A 27 4.88 -8.16 5.57
CA SER A 27 5.23 -7.78 4.19
C SER A 27 4.13 -6.95 3.54
N GLY A 28 4.52 -6.07 2.61
CA GLY A 28 3.61 -5.14 1.95
C GLY A 28 3.11 -4.03 2.88
N ASN A 29 2.31 -3.14 2.36
CA ASN A 29 1.78 -1.99 3.12
C ASN A 29 0.60 -1.35 2.38
N LEU A 30 -0.14 -0.53 3.11
CA LEU A 30 -1.32 0.16 2.64
C LEU A 30 -1.28 1.62 3.09
N SER A 31 -1.61 2.53 2.20
CA SER A 31 -1.85 3.92 2.55
C SER A 31 -3.17 4.44 1.98
N VAL A 32 -3.74 5.44 2.65
CA VAL A 32 -4.98 6.11 2.24
C VAL A 32 -4.79 7.61 2.37
N ARG A 33 -5.23 8.36 1.36
CA ARG A 33 -5.30 9.83 1.40
C ARG A 33 -6.38 10.26 2.40
N ASP A 34 -6.03 11.17 3.29
CA ASP A 34 -6.96 11.82 4.21
C ASP A 34 -6.73 13.34 4.19
N GLY A 35 -7.46 14.02 3.32
CA GLY A 35 -7.27 15.44 3.05
C GLY A 35 -5.90 15.74 2.46
N THR A 36 -5.12 16.55 3.14
CA THR A 36 -3.74 16.94 2.77
C THR A 36 -2.68 15.95 3.25
N ASP A 37 -3.09 14.92 3.97
CA ASP A 37 -2.21 13.92 4.57
C ASP A 37 -2.44 12.54 3.95
N MET A 38 -1.59 11.60 4.31
CA MET A 38 -1.85 10.17 4.15
C MET A 38 -1.81 9.47 5.51
N LEU A 39 -2.65 8.47 5.67
CA LEU A 39 -2.51 7.44 6.69
C LEU A 39 -1.77 6.27 6.07
N ILE A 40 -0.81 5.70 6.78
CA ILE A 40 -0.01 4.56 6.29
C ILE A 40 0.19 3.53 7.38
N THR A 41 0.23 2.27 7.01
CA THR A 41 0.51 1.15 7.90
C THR A 41 1.86 1.29 8.59
N PRO A 42 1.99 0.82 9.84
CA PRO A 42 3.24 0.87 10.60
C PRO A 42 4.28 -0.09 10.01
N SER A 43 5.55 0.22 10.25
CA SER A 43 6.68 -0.65 9.89
C SER A 43 6.74 -1.87 10.81
N ALA A 44 6.99 -3.05 10.23
CA ALA A 44 7.31 -4.29 10.94
C ALA A 44 6.27 -4.76 11.97
N VAL A 45 5.00 -4.46 11.73
CA VAL A 45 3.86 -4.99 12.51
C VAL A 45 3.12 -6.01 11.67
N ALA A 46 2.92 -7.21 12.18
CA ALA A 46 2.16 -8.23 11.52
C ALA A 46 0.68 -7.84 11.41
N TYR A 47 0.00 -8.26 10.33
CA TYR A 47 -1.37 -7.80 10.04
C TYR A 47 -2.43 -8.35 11.01
N ASP A 48 -2.15 -9.43 11.73
CA ASP A 48 -2.99 -9.94 12.81
C ASP A 48 -2.83 -9.15 14.12
N GLU A 49 -1.75 -8.41 14.27
CA GLU A 49 -1.45 -7.55 15.44
C GLU A 49 -1.75 -6.06 15.19
N ILE A 50 -2.08 -5.70 13.95
CA ILE A 50 -2.27 -4.29 13.57
C ILE A 50 -3.56 -3.72 14.19
N ALA A 51 -3.48 -2.50 14.72
CA ALA A 51 -4.62 -1.79 15.30
C ALA A 51 -4.79 -0.40 14.67
N PRO A 52 -6.02 0.16 14.67
CA PRO A 52 -6.32 1.43 14.01
C PRO A 52 -5.42 2.59 14.43
N GLU A 53 -5.10 2.69 15.72
CA GLU A 53 -4.26 3.72 16.29
C GLU A 53 -2.78 3.64 15.87
N MET A 54 -2.34 2.49 15.33
CA MET A 54 -0.96 2.28 14.88
C MET A 54 -0.68 2.90 13.51
N MET A 55 -1.70 3.33 12.77
CA MET A 55 -1.52 4.01 11.49
C MET A 55 -0.80 5.34 11.70
N ALA A 56 0.31 5.54 11.00
CA ALA A 56 0.99 6.83 11.00
C ALA A 56 0.29 7.82 10.07
N ARG A 57 0.15 9.06 10.51
CA ARG A 57 -0.30 10.18 9.69
C ARG A 57 0.91 10.96 9.19
N MET A 58 0.98 11.21 7.90
CA MET A 58 2.09 11.93 7.25
C MET A 58 1.54 12.99 6.29
N PRO A 59 2.02 14.25 6.37
CA PRO A 59 1.66 15.26 5.39
C PRO A 59 2.16 14.88 3.98
N LEU A 60 1.28 14.98 2.97
CA LEU A 60 1.66 14.68 1.58
C LEU A 60 2.66 15.68 1.02
N ALA A 61 2.58 16.95 1.43
CA ALA A 61 3.44 18.03 0.92
C ALA A 61 4.78 18.17 1.66
N ALA A 62 5.02 17.40 2.72
CA ALA A 62 6.29 17.45 3.45
C ALA A 62 7.40 16.70 2.72
N ASP A 63 8.61 17.25 2.71
CA ASP A 63 9.79 16.61 2.11
C ASP A 63 10.56 15.72 3.09
N ASP A 64 10.18 15.75 4.35
CA ASP A 64 10.80 14.97 5.42
C ASP A 64 10.00 13.71 5.76
N ASP A 65 10.46 12.98 6.75
CA ASP A 65 9.83 11.77 7.29
C ASP A 65 9.01 12.04 8.56
N ALA A 66 8.59 13.28 8.77
CA ALA A 66 7.74 13.67 9.89
C ALA A 66 6.41 12.91 9.85
N TYR A 67 6.01 12.39 10.99
CA TYR A 67 4.76 11.66 11.14
C TYR A 67 4.16 11.85 12.53
N GLU A 68 2.85 11.65 12.63
CA GLU A 68 2.10 11.57 13.87
C GLU A 68 1.64 10.12 14.09
N GLY A 69 1.70 9.64 15.31
CA GLY A 69 1.24 8.32 15.70
C GLY A 69 2.24 7.57 16.58
N PRO A 70 1.80 6.46 17.22
CA PRO A 70 2.62 5.72 18.19
C PRO A 70 3.68 4.80 17.55
N LYS A 71 3.57 4.54 16.24
CA LYS A 71 4.45 3.64 15.49
C LYS A 71 5.06 4.36 14.29
N LYS A 72 6.30 3.99 13.94
CA LYS A 72 6.94 4.46 12.71
C LYS A 72 6.14 4.02 11.48
N PRO A 73 6.00 4.86 10.45
CA PRO A 73 5.40 4.48 9.19
C PRO A 73 6.20 3.36 8.52
N SER A 74 5.57 2.63 7.60
CA SER A 74 6.27 1.71 6.70
C SER A 74 7.53 2.38 6.12
N SER A 75 8.62 1.65 6.02
CA SER A 75 9.87 2.14 5.42
C SER A 75 9.70 2.57 3.96
N GLU A 76 8.64 2.11 3.32
CA GLU A 76 8.31 2.37 1.92
C GLU A 76 7.36 3.57 1.72
N TRP A 77 7.12 4.37 2.75
CA TRP A 77 6.21 5.51 2.72
C TRP A 77 6.47 6.49 1.57
N ARG A 78 7.73 6.60 1.10
CA ARG A 78 8.11 7.53 0.03
C ARG A 78 7.38 7.25 -1.28
N PHE A 79 7.40 6.02 -1.76
CA PHE A 79 6.70 5.72 -3.01
C PHE A 79 5.17 5.81 -2.87
N HIS A 80 4.61 5.50 -1.68
CA HIS A 80 3.19 5.75 -1.43
C HIS A 80 2.84 7.23 -1.56
N ARG A 81 3.63 8.09 -0.93
CA ARG A 81 3.47 9.55 -1.03
C ARG A 81 3.62 10.02 -2.47
N ASP A 82 4.66 9.58 -3.17
CA ASP A 82 4.94 10.00 -4.54
C ASP A 82 3.79 9.59 -5.49
N ILE A 83 3.24 8.40 -5.35
CA ILE A 83 2.07 7.97 -6.12
C ILE A 83 0.86 8.85 -5.80
N LEU A 84 0.56 9.06 -4.52
CA LEU A 84 -0.58 9.89 -4.11
C LEU A 84 -0.41 11.33 -4.59
N MET A 85 0.79 11.90 -4.59
CA MET A 85 1.06 13.25 -5.10
C MET A 85 0.92 13.32 -6.63
N ALA A 86 1.45 12.35 -7.36
CA ALA A 86 1.40 12.31 -8.82
C ALA A 86 -0.01 11.96 -9.36
N ARG A 87 -0.85 11.32 -8.56
CA ARG A 87 -2.17 10.83 -8.93
C ARG A 87 -3.25 11.36 -7.96
N PRO A 88 -3.71 12.61 -8.12
CA PRO A 88 -4.75 13.20 -7.26
C PRO A 88 -6.11 12.49 -7.38
N ASP A 89 -6.32 11.72 -8.43
CA ASP A 89 -7.48 10.86 -8.66
C ASP A 89 -7.42 9.54 -7.86
N VAL A 90 -6.25 9.19 -7.28
CA VAL A 90 -6.05 7.99 -6.48
C VAL A 90 -6.12 8.32 -4.99
N ASN A 91 -6.92 7.57 -4.24
CA ASN A 91 -7.10 7.77 -2.80
C ASN A 91 -6.46 6.70 -1.92
N ALA A 92 -6.00 5.60 -2.50
CA ALA A 92 -5.31 4.54 -1.76
C ALA A 92 -4.21 3.90 -2.60
N VAL A 93 -3.16 3.45 -1.94
CA VAL A 93 -2.07 2.65 -2.53
C VAL A 93 -1.93 1.37 -1.74
N VAL A 94 -1.94 0.24 -2.44
CA VAL A 94 -1.77 -1.09 -1.86
C VAL A 94 -0.52 -1.72 -2.46
N HIS A 95 0.46 -1.99 -1.62
CA HIS A 95 1.67 -2.73 -1.98
C HIS A 95 1.55 -4.16 -1.50
N THR A 96 1.73 -5.12 -2.40
CA THR A 96 1.64 -6.54 -2.09
C THR A 96 2.89 -7.31 -2.49
N HIS A 97 3.13 -8.40 -1.78
CA HIS A 97 4.16 -9.40 -2.10
C HIS A 97 3.49 -10.68 -2.61
N ALA A 98 2.52 -10.54 -3.52
CA ALA A 98 1.83 -11.68 -4.13
C ALA A 98 2.86 -12.65 -4.73
N PRO A 99 2.87 -13.95 -4.35
CA PRO A 99 3.98 -14.87 -4.64
C PRO A 99 4.34 -14.94 -6.12
N PHE A 100 3.37 -15.05 -7.00
CA PHE A 100 3.63 -15.16 -8.44
C PHE A 100 4.16 -13.84 -9.03
N CYS A 101 3.63 -12.69 -8.60
CA CYS A 101 4.15 -11.39 -9.02
C CYS A 101 5.58 -11.19 -8.52
N THR A 102 5.88 -11.58 -7.28
CA THR A 102 7.22 -11.51 -6.70
C THR A 102 8.21 -12.38 -7.48
N ILE A 103 7.83 -13.61 -7.84
CA ILE A 103 8.68 -14.51 -8.64
C ILE A 103 8.99 -13.89 -10.01
N LEU A 104 7.98 -13.36 -10.70
CA LEU A 104 8.16 -12.70 -12.00
C LEU A 104 9.01 -11.45 -11.89
N SER A 105 8.80 -10.65 -10.85
CA SER A 105 9.59 -9.45 -10.57
C SER A 105 11.07 -9.78 -10.35
N ILE A 106 11.39 -10.78 -9.52
CA ILE A 106 12.76 -11.26 -9.31
C ILE A 106 13.39 -11.74 -10.63
N ALA A 107 12.60 -12.43 -11.45
CA ALA A 107 13.03 -12.90 -12.78
C ALA A 107 13.07 -11.78 -13.83
N ARG A 108 12.70 -10.54 -13.50
CA ARG A 108 12.58 -9.38 -14.39
C ARG A 108 11.69 -9.67 -15.61
N LYS A 109 10.60 -10.39 -15.40
CA LYS A 109 9.64 -10.76 -16.46
C LYS A 109 8.31 -10.03 -16.25
N PRO A 110 7.85 -9.22 -17.22
CA PRO A 110 6.52 -8.64 -17.19
C PRO A 110 5.45 -9.72 -17.36
N ILE A 111 4.21 -9.41 -16.96
CA ILE A 111 3.05 -10.24 -17.24
C ILE A 111 2.48 -9.77 -18.59
N PRO A 112 2.58 -10.58 -19.66
CA PRO A 112 2.05 -10.20 -20.98
C PRO A 112 0.53 -10.30 -21.01
N ALA A 113 -0.09 -9.79 -22.07
CA ALA A 113 -1.54 -9.81 -22.30
C ALA A 113 -2.06 -11.22 -22.60
N ILE A 114 -2.07 -12.10 -21.62
CA ILE A 114 -2.47 -13.52 -21.73
C ILE A 114 -3.91 -13.79 -21.29
N HIS A 115 -4.59 -12.78 -20.73
CA HIS A 115 -5.95 -12.92 -20.21
C HIS A 115 -6.72 -11.60 -20.40
N TYR A 116 -8.01 -11.68 -20.74
CA TYR A 116 -8.85 -10.49 -20.99
C TYR A 116 -8.94 -9.54 -19.79
N MET A 117 -8.80 -10.04 -18.55
CA MET A 117 -8.79 -9.22 -17.34
C MET A 117 -7.61 -8.23 -17.28
N MET A 118 -6.58 -8.41 -18.13
CA MET A 118 -5.48 -7.44 -18.24
C MET A 118 -5.98 -6.06 -18.70
N ALA A 119 -7.08 -5.99 -19.43
CA ALA A 119 -7.69 -4.73 -19.83
C ALA A 119 -8.12 -3.86 -18.64
N ALA A 120 -8.43 -4.46 -17.48
CA ALA A 120 -8.78 -3.75 -16.27
C ALA A 120 -7.59 -2.91 -15.70
N PHE A 121 -6.36 -3.25 -16.05
CA PHE A 121 -5.16 -2.51 -15.65
C PHE A 121 -4.83 -1.34 -16.60
N GLY A 122 -5.64 -1.13 -17.65
CA GLY A 122 -5.46 -0.01 -18.58
C GLY A 122 -4.28 -0.14 -19.54
N GLY A 123 -3.74 -1.34 -19.72
CA GLY A 123 -2.59 -1.60 -20.59
C GLY A 123 -2.59 -3.00 -21.17
N THR A 124 -1.55 -3.30 -21.96
CA THR A 124 -1.35 -4.60 -22.61
C THR A 124 -0.44 -5.54 -21.82
N ASP A 125 0.23 -5.03 -20.79
CA ASP A 125 1.13 -5.80 -19.93
C ASP A 125 1.21 -5.18 -18.52
N VAL A 126 1.60 -5.97 -17.53
CA VAL A 126 2.06 -5.48 -16.24
C VAL A 126 3.59 -5.45 -16.26
N ARG A 127 4.15 -4.25 -16.27
CA ARG A 127 5.58 -4.02 -16.39
C ARG A 127 6.31 -4.32 -15.08
N VAL A 128 7.58 -4.66 -15.22
CA VAL A 128 8.53 -4.73 -14.10
C VAL A 128 9.31 -3.42 -14.08
N ALA A 129 9.40 -2.80 -12.91
CA ALA A 129 10.29 -1.66 -12.69
C ALA A 129 11.74 -2.15 -12.48
N ASP A 130 12.72 -1.34 -12.88
CA ASP A 130 14.15 -1.58 -12.65
C ASP A 130 14.54 -1.29 -11.19
#